data_d70260f561b6fd666dd7ea530967e318
#
_entry.id   d70260f561b6fd666dd7ea530967e318
#
_cell.length_a   1.000
_cell.length_b   1.000
_cell.length_c   1.000
_cell.angle_alpha   90.00
_cell.angle_beta   90.00
_cell.angle_gamma   90.00
#
_symmetry.space_group_name_H-M   'P 1'
#
loop_
_entity.id
_entity.type
_entity.pdbx_description
1 polymer ?
#
loop_
_entity_poly.entity_id
_entity_poly.type
_entity_poly.pdbx_seq_one_letter_code
_entity_poly.pdbx_strand_id
1 'polypeptide(L)'
;RCVFSYIYIRIFPLKNIDNFETWVASRFGWRLYNIFFKTYTEKVWGVPANTIGADWASQRIKNLSLGKAIMNALLPKRNSEIITTLIDEFKYPKLGPGMMWDSASSRLINNGHEIIFNSRVEKIKKMKTGYEVVTTNGNVFLCDALFSSMPLAHLPSTLEPKPSTEVIKAGDDLKFRDFLTVALVVDEK
;
A
#
# COMPACT_ATOMS: atom_id res chain seq x y z
N ARG A 1 -28.46 13.79 -3.79
CA ARG A 1 -28.34 13.31 -2.37
C ARG A 1 -26.88 13.35 -1.87
N CYS A 2 -25.88 12.88 -2.64
CA CYS A 2 -24.47 12.96 -2.21
C CYS A 2 -23.99 14.42 -2.06
N VAL A 3 -24.37 15.30 -3.01
CA VAL A 3 -24.03 16.72 -2.96
C VAL A 3 -24.61 17.38 -1.69
N PHE A 4 -25.87 17.08 -1.34
CA PHE A 4 -26.47 17.60 -0.09
C PHE A 4 -25.71 17.11 1.15
N SER A 5 -25.31 15.84 1.19
CA SER A 5 -24.51 15.31 2.29
C SER A 5 -23.12 15.98 2.38
N TYR A 6 -22.54 16.32 1.23
CA TYR A 6 -21.27 17.06 1.15
C TYR A 6 -21.44 18.50 1.66
N ILE A 7 -22.48 19.21 1.22
CA ILE A 7 -22.77 20.57 1.68
C ILE A 7 -23.02 20.58 3.19
N TYR A 8 -23.80 19.62 3.69
CA TYR A 8 -24.10 19.49 5.11
C TYR A 8 -22.82 19.38 5.95
N ILE A 9 -21.87 18.51 5.56
CA ILE A 9 -20.61 18.33 6.31
C ILE A 9 -19.70 19.55 6.22
N ARG A 10 -19.85 20.38 5.19
CA ARG A 10 -19.12 21.65 5.06
C ARG A 10 -19.67 22.75 5.97
N ILE A 11 -20.97 22.75 6.20
CA ILE A 11 -21.63 23.70 7.12
C ILE A 11 -21.43 23.25 8.57
N PHE A 12 -21.53 21.94 8.82
CA PHE A 12 -21.37 21.31 10.12
C PHE A 12 -20.16 20.35 10.13
N PRO A 13 -18.93 20.88 10.25
CA PRO A 13 -17.72 20.07 10.18
C PRO A 13 -17.59 19.15 11.39
N LEU A 14 -17.00 17.97 11.17
CA LEU A 14 -16.69 17.03 12.25
C LEU A 14 -15.62 17.62 13.16
N LYS A 15 -15.78 17.46 14.47
CA LYS A 15 -14.85 17.96 15.49
C LYS A 15 -13.59 17.08 15.55
N ASN A 16 -13.74 15.75 15.44
CA ASN A 16 -12.65 14.79 15.54
C ASN A 16 -12.52 14.02 14.22
N ILE A 17 -11.28 13.97 13.71
CA ILE A 17 -10.94 13.29 12.45
C ILE A 17 -9.75 12.36 12.74
N ASP A 18 -10.04 11.24 13.42
CA ASP A 18 -9.01 10.36 13.97
C ASP A 18 -8.81 9.08 13.12
N ASN A 19 -9.78 8.76 12.28
CA ASN A 19 -9.79 7.54 11.50
C ASN A 19 -10.21 7.76 10.05
N PHE A 20 -10.08 6.71 9.24
CA PHE A 20 -10.43 6.73 7.81
C PHE A 20 -11.88 7.15 7.57
N GLU A 21 -12.82 6.64 8.35
CA GLU A 21 -14.24 6.94 8.23
C GLU A 21 -14.51 8.44 8.36
N THR A 22 -14.10 9.03 9.48
CA THR A 22 -14.30 10.46 9.77
C THR A 22 -13.51 11.33 8.81
N TRP A 23 -12.33 10.90 8.38
CA TRP A 23 -11.51 11.63 7.42
C TRP A 23 -12.18 11.69 6.03
N VAL A 24 -12.68 10.56 5.53
CA VAL A 24 -13.37 10.51 4.22
C VAL A 24 -14.70 11.23 4.29
N ALA A 25 -15.50 11.01 5.36
CA ALA A 25 -16.78 11.67 5.55
C ALA A 25 -16.65 13.20 5.61
N SER A 26 -15.60 13.73 6.27
CA SER A 26 -15.34 15.18 6.34
C SER A 26 -15.07 15.81 4.98
N ARG A 27 -14.50 15.04 4.02
CA ARG A 27 -14.14 15.53 2.68
C ARG A 27 -15.20 15.32 1.63
N PHE A 28 -15.96 14.22 1.72
CA PHE A 28 -16.87 13.76 0.67
C PHE A 28 -18.32 13.68 1.13
N GLY A 29 -18.59 13.80 2.42
CA GLY A 29 -19.90 13.61 3.03
C GLY A 29 -20.21 12.15 3.35
N TRP A 30 -21.02 11.93 4.39
CA TRP A 30 -21.37 10.60 4.88
C TRP A 30 -22.01 9.69 3.84
N ARG A 31 -22.83 10.28 2.94
CA ARG A 31 -23.51 9.45 1.94
C ARG A 31 -22.55 8.84 0.93
N LEU A 32 -21.57 9.60 0.43
CA LEU A 32 -20.58 9.07 -0.50
C LEU A 32 -19.64 8.10 0.21
N TYR A 33 -19.26 8.39 1.45
CA TYR A 33 -18.52 7.46 2.29
C TYR A 33 -19.22 6.09 2.39
N ASN A 34 -20.51 6.07 2.79
CA ASN A 34 -21.25 4.83 2.98
C ASN A 34 -21.47 4.01 1.70
N ILE A 35 -21.69 4.68 0.56
CA ILE A 35 -21.99 3.99 -0.70
C ILE A 35 -20.71 3.44 -1.34
N PHE A 36 -19.62 4.20 -1.31
CA PHE A 36 -18.42 3.88 -2.09
C PHE A 36 -17.25 3.45 -1.22
N PHE A 37 -16.84 4.26 -0.26
CA PHE A 37 -15.59 4.04 0.46
C PHE A 37 -15.70 2.93 1.51
N LYS A 38 -16.75 2.91 2.32
CA LYS A 38 -16.89 1.99 3.43
C LYS A 38 -16.83 0.54 2.98
N THR A 39 -17.76 0.14 2.11
CA THR A 39 -17.88 -1.26 1.67
C THR A 39 -16.61 -1.77 0.99
N TYR A 40 -16.02 -0.94 0.12
CA TYR A 40 -14.77 -1.28 -0.56
C TYR A 40 -13.61 -1.44 0.42
N THR A 41 -13.42 -0.46 1.30
CA THR A 41 -12.31 -0.44 2.26
C THR A 41 -12.39 -1.61 3.24
N GLU A 42 -13.55 -1.83 3.84
CA GLU A 42 -13.77 -2.94 4.78
C GLU A 42 -13.61 -4.31 4.11
N LYS A 43 -14.03 -4.44 2.85
CA LYS A 43 -13.81 -5.68 2.08
C LYS A 43 -12.33 -5.93 1.79
N VAL A 44 -11.60 -4.92 1.38
CA VAL A 44 -10.16 -5.04 1.03
C VAL A 44 -9.32 -5.28 2.28
N TRP A 45 -9.54 -4.51 3.32
CA TRP A 45 -8.71 -4.59 4.54
C TRP A 45 -9.20 -5.60 5.58
N GLY A 46 -10.46 -6.03 5.49
CA GLY A 46 -11.05 -7.01 6.40
C GLY A 46 -11.20 -6.52 7.84
N VAL A 47 -11.13 -5.20 8.04
CA VAL A 47 -11.32 -4.52 9.32
C VAL A 47 -12.30 -3.37 9.14
N PRO A 48 -13.01 -2.97 10.20
CA PRO A 48 -13.89 -1.81 10.16
C PRO A 48 -13.14 -0.53 9.77
N ALA A 49 -13.74 0.31 8.92
CA ALA A 49 -13.09 1.52 8.41
C ALA A 49 -12.73 2.53 9.52
N ASN A 50 -13.44 2.52 10.63
CA ASN A 50 -13.15 3.35 11.80
C ASN A 50 -11.92 2.89 12.63
N THR A 51 -11.37 1.70 12.35
CA THR A 51 -10.13 1.21 12.98
C THR A 51 -8.87 1.57 12.18
N ILE A 52 -9.04 2.07 10.95
CA ILE A 52 -7.94 2.49 10.08
C ILE A 52 -7.62 3.95 10.38
N GLY A 53 -6.34 4.28 10.58
CA GLY A 53 -5.91 5.64 10.91
C GLY A 53 -6.19 6.65 9.78
N ALA A 54 -6.50 7.89 10.15
CA ALA A 54 -6.74 9.00 9.22
C ALA A 54 -5.52 9.29 8.33
N ASP A 55 -4.32 9.11 8.85
CA ASP A 55 -3.06 9.32 8.12
C ASP A 55 -2.95 8.45 6.88
N TRP A 56 -3.39 7.19 6.98
CA TRP A 56 -3.43 6.28 5.85
C TRP A 56 -4.34 6.80 4.73
N ALA A 57 -5.52 7.32 5.07
CA ALA A 57 -6.44 7.94 4.12
C ALA A 57 -5.81 9.18 3.46
N SER A 58 -5.18 10.04 4.24
CA SER A 58 -4.58 11.29 3.79
C SER A 58 -3.42 11.07 2.81
N GLN A 59 -2.66 10.01 2.96
CA GLN A 59 -1.55 9.66 2.07
C GLN A 59 -2.03 9.13 0.72
N ARG A 60 -3.15 8.42 0.68
CA ARG A 60 -3.65 7.73 -0.52
C ARG A 60 -4.65 8.54 -1.32
N ILE A 61 -5.48 9.33 -0.64
CA ILE A 61 -6.51 10.17 -1.27
C ILE A 61 -6.00 11.62 -1.33
N LYS A 62 -4.84 11.81 -1.99
CA LYS A 62 -4.29 13.17 -2.19
C LYS A 62 -5.02 13.88 -3.33
N ASN A 63 -5.22 15.19 -3.14
CA ASN A 63 -5.72 16.12 -4.18
C ASN A 63 -7.12 15.81 -4.73
N LEU A 64 -7.86 14.85 -4.19
CA LEU A 64 -9.23 14.60 -4.58
C LEU A 64 -10.16 15.55 -3.82
N SER A 65 -10.78 16.48 -4.55
CA SER A 65 -11.79 17.41 -4.02
C SER A 65 -13.10 17.21 -4.77
N LEU A 66 -14.14 16.81 -4.05
CA LEU A 66 -15.47 16.65 -4.66
C LEU A 66 -15.98 17.97 -5.24
N GLY A 67 -15.71 19.10 -4.59
CA GLY A 67 -16.05 20.42 -5.10
C GLY A 67 -15.39 20.72 -6.45
N LYS A 68 -14.09 20.47 -6.59
CA LYS A 68 -13.38 20.62 -7.87
C LYS A 68 -13.91 19.66 -8.93
N ALA A 69 -14.21 18.40 -8.57
CA ALA A 69 -14.78 17.43 -9.51
C ALA A 69 -16.16 17.86 -10.01
N ILE A 70 -17.04 18.36 -9.13
CA ILE A 70 -18.35 18.90 -9.52
C ILE A 70 -18.20 20.15 -10.41
N MET A 71 -17.32 21.08 -10.03
CA MET A 71 -17.07 22.27 -10.84
C MET A 71 -16.53 21.91 -12.23
N ASN A 72 -15.60 20.96 -12.34
CA ASN A 72 -15.08 20.51 -13.61
C ASN A 72 -16.11 19.77 -14.48
N ALA A 73 -17.09 19.12 -13.85
CA ALA A 73 -18.19 18.48 -14.56
C ALA A 73 -19.25 19.47 -15.08
N LEU A 74 -19.39 20.61 -14.41
CA LEU A 74 -20.38 21.64 -14.77
C LEU A 74 -19.84 22.74 -15.69
N LEU A 75 -18.52 22.96 -15.69
CA LEU A 75 -17.88 23.99 -16.50
C LEU A 75 -17.15 23.34 -17.71
N PRO A 76 -17.28 23.93 -18.93
CA PRO A 76 -16.54 23.43 -20.08
C PRO A 76 -15.02 23.51 -19.84
N LYS A 77 -14.30 22.45 -20.21
CA LYS A 77 -12.86 22.29 -20.03
C LYS A 77 -12.09 23.49 -20.60
N ARG A 78 -11.62 24.35 -19.72
CA ARG A 78 -10.63 25.37 -20.03
C ARG A 78 -9.39 24.99 -19.22
N ASN A 79 -8.34 24.49 -19.88
CA ASN A 79 -7.01 24.15 -19.35
C ASN A 79 -7.00 23.84 -17.84
N SER A 80 -7.44 22.65 -17.46
CA SER A 80 -7.41 22.22 -16.06
C SER A 80 -6.10 21.48 -15.78
N GLU A 81 -5.45 21.82 -14.68
CA GLU A 81 -4.39 21.03 -14.07
C GLU A 81 -4.81 19.56 -14.03
N ILE A 82 -3.96 18.68 -14.52
CA ILE A 82 -4.18 17.24 -14.52
C ILE A 82 -4.31 16.80 -13.07
N ILE A 83 -5.55 16.47 -12.65
CA ILE A 83 -5.75 15.85 -11.35
C ILE A 83 -5.16 14.44 -11.45
N THR A 84 -4.04 14.21 -10.80
CA THR A 84 -3.25 12.96 -10.85
C THR A 84 -4.06 11.69 -10.50
N THR A 85 -5.24 11.85 -9.90
CA THR A 85 -6.16 10.75 -9.56
C THR A 85 -7.24 10.48 -10.60
N LEU A 86 -7.35 11.30 -11.63
CA LEU A 86 -8.31 11.16 -12.75
C LEU A 86 -7.50 11.14 -14.06
N ILE A 87 -6.67 10.12 -14.23
CA ILE A 87 -5.90 9.90 -15.45
C ILE A 87 -6.79 9.17 -16.43
N ASP A 88 -7.16 9.83 -17.52
CA ASP A 88 -7.97 9.23 -18.60
C ASP A 88 -7.15 8.24 -19.44
N GLU A 89 -5.84 8.53 -19.62
CA GLU A 89 -4.93 7.70 -20.40
C GLU A 89 -3.58 7.57 -19.68
N PHE A 90 -2.97 6.40 -19.73
CA PHE A 90 -1.64 6.15 -19.20
C PHE A 90 -0.88 5.14 -20.07
N LYS A 91 0.46 5.24 -20.04
CA LYS A 91 1.33 4.28 -20.71
C LYS A 91 1.45 3.03 -19.86
N TYR A 92 1.19 1.87 -20.44
CA TYR A 92 1.32 0.59 -19.79
C TYR A 92 2.39 -0.26 -20.47
N PRO A 93 3.27 -0.94 -19.74
CA PRO A 93 4.29 -1.80 -20.34
C PRO A 93 3.64 -2.93 -21.15
N LYS A 94 4.13 -3.18 -22.35
CA LYS A 94 3.54 -4.13 -23.30
C LYS A 94 3.37 -5.54 -22.72
N LEU A 95 4.31 -6.00 -21.92
CA LEU A 95 4.30 -7.32 -21.28
C LEU A 95 3.94 -7.25 -19.78
N GLY A 96 3.33 -6.14 -19.34
CA GLY A 96 2.94 -5.94 -17.96
C GLY A 96 4.02 -5.25 -17.10
N PRO A 97 3.69 -4.95 -15.84
CA PRO A 97 4.58 -4.20 -14.93
C PRO A 97 5.86 -4.97 -14.56
N GLY A 98 5.89 -6.30 -14.76
CA GLY A 98 7.07 -7.14 -14.57
C GLY A 98 8.27 -6.72 -15.41
N MET A 99 8.05 -6.13 -16.60
CA MET A 99 9.14 -5.66 -17.47
C MET A 99 10.14 -4.72 -16.78
N MET A 100 9.67 -3.93 -15.82
CA MET A 100 10.55 -3.04 -15.04
C MET A 100 11.52 -3.87 -14.19
N TRP A 101 11.02 -4.90 -13.54
CA TRP A 101 11.83 -5.77 -12.70
C TRP A 101 12.77 -6.65 -13.50
N ASP A 102 12.34 -7.15 -14.67
CA ASP A 102 13.20 -7.89 -15.60
C ASP A 102 14.37 -7.04 -16.09
N SER A 103 14.09 -5.78 -16.43
CA SER A 103 15.13 -4.82 -16.83
C SER A 103 16.08 -4.50 -15.68
N ALA A 104 15.56 -4.31 -14.46
CA ALA A 104 16.37 -4.02 -13.28
C ALA A 104 17.28 -5.22 -12.94
N SER A 105 16.73 -6.44 -12.94
CA SER A 105 17.49 -7.65 -12.66
C SER A 105 18.60 -7.90 -13.70
N SER A 106 18.29 -7.70 -14.97
CA SER A 106 19.29 -7.81 -16.05
C SER A 106 20.44 -6.81 -15.87
N ARG A 107 20.14 -5.57 -15.47
CA ARG A 107 21.20 -4.58 -15.19
C ARG A 107 22.07 -4.96 -13.99
N LEU A 108 21.49 -5.49 -12.93
CA LEU A 108 22.24 -5.97 -11.76
C LEU A 108 23.17 -7.10 -12.14
N ILE A 109 22.69 -8.10 -12.85
CA ILE A 109 23.48 -9.25 -13.30
C ILE A 109 24.63 -8.80 -14.24
N ASN A 110 24.33 -7.93 -15.20
CA ASN A 110 25.33 -7.39 -16.12
C ASN A 110 26.41 -6.55 -15.43
N ASN A 111 26.10 -5.97 -14.27
CA ASN A 111 27.05 -5.25 -13.43
C ASN A 111 27.80 -6.14 -12.43
N GLY A 112 27.68 -7.47 -12.54
CA GLY A 112 28.39 -8.44 -11.69
C GLY A 112 27.74 -8.71 -10.34
N HIS A 113 26.48 -8.33 -10.14
CA HIS A 113 25.73 -8.64 -8.93
C HIS A 113 24.93 -9.95 -9.11
N GLU A 114 24.70 -10.64 -8.02
CA GLU A 114 23.94 -11.89 -8.01
C GLU A 114 22.50 -11.67 -7.52
N ILE A 115 21.57 -12.38 -8.15
CA ILE A 115 20.19 -12.52 -7.67
C ILE A 115 19.94 -14.02 -7.48
N ILE A 116 19.72 -14.42 -6.23
CA ILE A 116 19.56 -15.82 -5.87
C ILE A 116 18.10 -16.09 -5.55
N PHE A 117 17.43 -16.82 -6.42
CA PHE A 117 16.04 -17.23 -6.24
C PHE A 117 15.93 -18.52 -5.40
N ASN A 118 14.72 -18.79 -4.91
CA ASN A 118 14.39 -19.98 -4.11
C ASN A 118 15.26 -20.14 -2.85
N SER A 119 15.75 -19.03 -2.31
CA SER A 119 16.66 -18.95 -1.16
C SER A 119 16.02 -18.15 -0.03
N ARG A 120 15.03 -18.75 0.62
CA ARG A 120 14.36 -18.13 1.76
C ARG A 120 15.32 -17.95 2.92
N VAL A 121 15.40 -16.75 3.47
CA VAL A 121 16.21 -16.47 4.66
C VAL A 121 15.53 -17.11 5.87
N GLU A 122 16.30 -17.90 6.62
CA GLU A 122 15.89 -18.57 7.85
C GLU A 122 16.45 -17.86 9.09
N LYS A 123 17.71 -17.39 8.99
CA LYS A 123 18.43 -16.83 10.13
C LYS A 123 19.29 -15.65 9.70
N ILE A 124 19.32 -14.62 10.53
CA ILE A 124 20.19 -13.46 10.38
C ILE A 124 20.93 -13.26 11.69
N LYS A 125 22.25 -13.48 11.66
CA LYS A 125 23.09 -13.34 12.84
C LYS A 125 23.92 -12.08 12.75
N LYS A 126 23.84 -11.22 13.76
CA LYS A 126 24.69 -10.05 13.89
C LYS A 126 26.07 -10.48 14.36
N MET A 127 27.09 -10.16 13.56
CA MET A 127 28.48 -10.42 13.87
C MET A 127 29.17 -9.20 14.52
N LYS A 128 30.44 -9.30 14.91
CA LYS A 128 31.23 -8.12 15.35
C LYS A 128 31.32 -7.08 14.24
N THR A 129 31.49 -7.55 13.00
CA THR A 129 31.46 -6.74 11.77
C THR A 129 30.49 -7.39 10.79
N GLY A 130 29.46 -6.65 10.39
CA GLY A 130 28.49 -7.13 9.42
C GLY A 130 27.49 -8.18 9.94
N TYR A 131 27.02 -9.00 9.02
CA TYR A 131 25.95 -9.99 9.25
C TYR A 131 26.26 -11.30 8.54
N GLU A 132 25.82 -12.40 9.15
CA GLU A 132 25.72 -13.73 8.55
C GLU A 132 24.25 -14.02 8.27
N VAL A 133 23.93 -14.36 7.03
CA VAL A 133 22.58 -14.69 6.58
C VAL A 133 22.54 -16.14 6.15
N VAL A 134 21.69 -16.93 6.79
CA VAL A 134 21.51 -18.36 6.50
C VAL A 134 20.16 -18.57 5.84
N THR A 135 20.11 -19.38 4.80
CA THR A 135 18.90 -19.70 4.04
C THR A 135 18.43 -21.11 4.30
N THR A 136 17.17 -21.41 4.05
CA THR A 136 16.55 -22.73 4.29
C THR A 136 17.19 -23.87 3.50
N ASN A 137 17.90 -23.58 2.41
CA ASN A 137 18.68 -24.56 1.63
C ASN A 137 20.13 -24.69 2.11
N GLY A 138 20.46 -24.11 3.26
CA GLY A 138 21.78 -24.26 3.91
C GLY A 138 22.85 -23.30 3.39
N ASN A 139 22.58 -22.43 2.46
CA ASN A 139 23.56 -21.43 2.01
C ASN A 139 23.81 -20.38 3.09
N VAL A 140 25.06 -19.94 3.21
CA VAL A 140 25.49 -18.92 4.15
C VAL A 140 26.13 -17.77 3.39
N PHE A 141 25.67 -16.56 3.67
CA PHE A 141 26.16 -15.31 3.08
C PHE A 141 26.69 -14.39 4.16
N LEU A 142 27.87 -13.83 3.93
CA LEU A 142 28.45 -12.80 4.79
C LEU A 142 28.33 -11.43 4.11
N CYS A 143 27.92 -10.41 4.84
CA CYS A 143 27.76 -9.06 4.31
C CYS A 143 28.04 -8.00 5.38
N ASP A 144 28.56 -6.85 4.95
CA ASP A 144 28.83 -5.70 5.82
C ASP A 144 27.54 -4.95 6.17
N ALA A 145 26.58 -4.90 5.25
CA ALA A 145 25.29 -4.24 5.41
C ALA A 145 24.17 -5.13 4.86
N LEU A 146 23.03 -5.10 5.52
CA LEU A 146 21.85 -5.88 5.17
C LEU A 146 20.63 -4.99 5.04
N PHE A 147 19.95 -5.08 3.89
CA PHE A 147 18.64 -4.49 3.67
C PHE A 147 17.60 -5.60 3.56
N SER A 148 16.59 -5.58 4.41
CA SER A 148 15.55 -6.59 4.42
C SER A 148 14.22 -5.99 3.93
N SER A 149 13.59 -6.64 2.93
CA SER A 149 12.22 -6.41 2.51
C SER A 149 11.26 -7.51 3.01
N MET A 150 11.74 -8.38 3.89
CA MET A 150 10.93 -9.40 4.54
C MET A 150 9.76 -8.75 5.31
N PRO A 151 8.57 -9.38 5.36
CA PRO A 151 7.49 -8.91 6.21
C PRO A 151 7.97 -8.71 7.64
N LEU A 152 7.71 -7.53 8.19
CA LEU A 152 8.21 -7.14 9.51
C LEU A 152 7.71 -8.08 10.63
N ALA A 153 6.56 -8.71 10.43
CA ALA A 153 6.03 -9.75 11.32
C ALA A 153 6.98 -10.97 11.45
N HIS A 154 7.74 -11.30 10.41
CA HIS A 154 8.63 -12.47 10.41
C HIS A 154 10.08 -12.13 10.78
N LEU A 155 10.49 -10.88 10.55
CA LEU A 155 11.88 -10.47 10.76
C LEU A 155 12.39 -10.74 12.20
N PRO A 156 11.64 -10.40 13.29
CA PRO A 156 12.15 -10.59 14.65
C PRO A 156 12.48 -12.03 14.99
N SER A 157 11.72 -12.99 14.45
CA SER A 157 11.95 -14.41 14.70
C SER A 157 13.19 -14.97 14.02
N THR A 158 13.70 -14.29 12.96
CA THR A 158 14.91 -14.71 12.21
C THR A 158 16.19 -14.14 12.78
N LEU A 159 16.13 -13.16 13.69
CA LEU A 159 17.31 -12.46 14.20
C LEU A 159 18.04 -13.25 15.29
N GLU A 160 19.39 -13.21 15.24
CA GLU A 160 20.29 -13.68 16.30
C GLU A 160 21.32 -12.58 16.66
N PRO A 161 21.45 -12.26 17.95
CA PRO A 161 20.70 -12.76 19.09
C PRO A 161 19.20 -12.39 18.98
N LYS A 162 18.34 -13.22 19.54
CA LYS A 162 16.90 -12.97 19.55
C LYS A 162 16.58 -11.61 20.20
N PRO A 163 15.70 -10.80 19.60
CA PRO A 163 15.22 -9.57 20.23
C PRO A 163 14.44 -9.86 21.51
N SER A 164 14.11 -8.81 22.25
CA SER A 164 13.25 -8.94 23.44
C SER A 164 11.88 -9.53 23.08
N THR A 165 11.26 -10.18 24.05
CA THR A 165 9.90 -10.75 23.91
C THR A 165 8.87 -9.72 23.46
N GLU A 166 9.05 -8.46 23.85
CA GLU A 166 8.18 -7.35 23.45
C GLU A 166 8.27 -7.07 21.96
N VAL A 167 9.50 -7.09 21.39
CA VAL A 167 9.71 -6.88 19.96
C VAL A 167 9.16 -8.05 19.14
N ILE A 168 9.34 -9.27 19.61
CA ILE A 168 8.76 -10.48 18.96
C ILE A 168 7.24 -10.36 18.96
N LYS A 169 6.64 -10.07 20.12
CA LYS A 169 5.19 -9.90 20.24
C LYS A 169 4.66 -8.78 19.36
N ALA A 170 5.35 -7.64 19.31
CA ALA A 170 4.97 -6.54 18.42
C ALA A 170 4.99 -6.94 16.93
N GLY A 171 5.93 -7.81 16.54
CA GLY A 171 5.95 -8.42 15.21
C GLY A 171 4.73 -9.31 14.94
N ASP A 172 4.41 -10.19 15.89
CA ASP A 172 3.28 -11.13 15.80
C ASP A 172 1.92 -10.39 15.79
N ASP A 173 1.84 -9.23 16.44
CA ASP A 173 0.64 -8.41 16.48
C ASP A 173 0.39 -7.64 15.15
N LEU A 174 1.39 -7.56 14.27
CA LEU A 174 1.24 -6.97 12.94
C LEU A 174 0.36 -7.88 12.06
N LYS A 175 -0.77 -7.33 11.65
CA LYS A 175 -1.72 -8.05 10.80
C LYS A 175 -1.54 -7.63 9.35
N PHE A 176 -1.52 -8.60 8.46
CA PHE A 176 -1.59 -8.41 7.02
C PHE A 176 -2.64 -9.35 6.44
N ARG A 177 -3.04 -9.08 5.22
CA ARG A 177 -4.08 -9.84 4.52
C ARG A 177 -3.62 -10.17 3.11
N ASP A 178 -3.90 -11.40 2.70
CA ASP A 178 -3.73 -11.81 1.32
C ASP A 178 -4.82 -11.20 0.44
N PHE A 179 -4.45 -10.84 -0.78
CA PHE A 179 -5.36 -10.28 -1.76
C PHE A 179 -5.38 -11.18 -3.00
N LEU A 180 -6.52 -11.77 -3.27
CA LEU A 180 -6.74 -12.61 -4.44
C LEU A 180 -7.50 -11.82 -5.51
N THR A 181 -6.88 -11.67 -6.68
CA THR A 181 -7.53 -11.09 -7.86
C THR A 181 -7.81 -12.19 -8.88
N VAL A 182 -9.06 -12.29 -9.31
CA VAL A 182 -9.47 -13.19 -10.39
C VAL A 182 -9.83 -12.33 -11.60
N ALA A 183 -9.07 -12.48 -12.69
CA ALA A 183 -9.37 -11.86 -13.98
C ALA A 183 -10.12 -12.85 -14.87
N LEU A 184 -11.28 -12.45 -15.37
CA LEU A 184 -12.08 -13.23 -16.29
C LEU A 184 -12.03 -12.56 -17.66
N VAL A 185 -11.65 -13.33 -18.67
CA VAL A 185 -11.74 -12.91 -20.08
C VAL A 185 -12.97 -13.61 -20.66
N VAL A 186 -13.91 -12.82 -21.14
CA VAL A 186 -15.15 -13.33 -21.75
C VAL A 186 -15.25 -12.78 -23.17
N ASP A 187 -15.78 -13.61 -24.08
CA ASP A 187 -16.05 -13.18 -25.44
C ASP A 187 -17.22 -12.20 -25.44
N GLU A 188 -17.11 -11.13 -26.22
CA GLU A 188 -18.23 -10.25 -26.52
C GLU A 188 -19.26 -11.03 -27.35
N LYS A 189 -20.51 -11.06 -26.90
CA LYS A 189 -21.63 -11.63 -27.65
C LYS A 189 -22.28 -10.58 -28.53
#